data_012745388fe61ded5d94830a603b5313
#
_entry.id   012745388fe61ded5d94830a603b5313
#
_cell.length_a   1.000
_cell.length_b   1.000
_cell.length_c   1.000
_cell.angle_alpha   90.00
_cell.angle_beta   90.00
_cell.angle_gamma   90.00
#
_symmetry.space_group_name_H-M   'P 1'
#
loop_
_entity.id
_entity.type
_entity.pdbx_description
1 polymer ?
#
loop_
_entity_poly.entity_id
_entity_poly.type
_entity_poly.pdbx_seq_one_letter_code
_entity_poly.pdbx_strand_id
1 'polypeptide(L)'
;MVYTVTEVRALTPIRETVEKRASLPDLRDDFLCHAWDDRSGAAKELHDLLVSHGVRVWFSEKDVALGTPLLREIDKGLAKSRVGIVLVTPALLSRLQAEGIADKELSALLARDLLVPIVHGTTYEALREVSPLLGSRSGLSTAEEPMADVAAKLAELVAT
;
A
#
# COMPACT_ATOMS: atom_id res chain seq x y z
N MET A 1 11.07 17.43 4.76
CA MET A 1 9.75 16.92 4.38
C MET A 1 8.79 17.09 5.54
N VAL A 2 7.60 17.61 5.28
CA VAL A 2 6.63 17.94 6.32
C VAL A 2 5.54 16.88 6.37
N TYR A 3 5.31 16.32 7.55
CA TYR A 3 4.24 15.36 7.82
C TYR A 3 3.12 16.02 8.61
N THR A 4 1.89 15.70 8.27
CA THR A 4 0.74 16.11 9.07
C THR A 4 0.65 15.25 10.34
N VAL A 5 -0.12 15.71 11.33
CA VAL A 5 -0.35 14.93 12.56
C VAL A 5 -1.02 13.58 12.22
N THR A 6 -1.96 13.59 11.28
CA THR A 6 -2.64 12.38 10.83
C THR A 6 -1.66 11.40 10.18
N GLU A 7 -0.75 11.88 9.33
CA GLU A 7 0.28 11.06 8.72
C GLU A 7 1.22 10.45 9.75
N VAL A 8 1.67 11.22 10.73
CA VAL A 8 2.53 10.72 11.80
C VAL A 8 1.85 9.59 12.57
N ARG A 9 0.58 9.78 12.94
CA ARG A 9 -0.19 8.74 13.66
C ARG A 9 -0.37 7.47 12.83
N ALA A 10 -0.63 7.63 11.53
CA ALA A 10 -0.84 6.49 10.64
C ALA A 10 0.45 5.72 10.37
N LEU A 11 1.55 6.43 10.18
CA LEU A 11 2.81 5.82 9.72
C LEU A 11 3.72 5.33 10.86
N THR A 12 3.58 5.87 12.07
CA THR A 12 4.43 5.47 13.20
C THR A 12 4.38 3.97 13.51
N PRO A 13 3.19 3.32 13.62
CA PRO A 13 3.16 1.87 13.85
C PRO A 13 3.81 1.09 12.71
N ILE A 14 3.65 1.56 11.47
CA ILE A 14 4.24 0.94 10.30
C ILE A 14 5.76 1.05 10.37
N ARG A 15 6.29 2.23 10.69
CA ARG A 15 7.74 2.44 10.82
C ARG A 15 8.34 1.55 11.91
N GLU A 16 7.66 1.41 13.03
CA GLU A 16 8.10 0.52 14.11
C GLU A 16 8.19 -0.92 13.63
N THR A 17 7.23 -1.36 12.83
CA THR A 17 7.23 -2.71 12.24
C THR A 17 8.37 -2.87 11.23
N VAL A 18 8.62 -1.86 10.41
CA VAL A 18 9.74 -1.86 9.45
C VAL A 18 11.06 -2.04 10.19
N GLU A 19 11.26 -1.33 11.29
CA GLU A 19 12.47 -1.43 12.09
C GLU A 19 12.65 -2.83 12.68
N LYS A 20 11.58 -3.45 13.15
CA LYS A 20 11.61 -4.83 13.66
C LYS A 20 11.96 -5.83 12.58
N ARG A 21 11.54 -5.59 11.35
CA ARG A 21 11.79 -6.48 10.22
C ARG A 21 13.10 -6.18 9.48
N ALA A 22 13.80 -5.14 9.84
CA ALA A 22 15.04 -4.71 9.17
C ALA A 22 16.14 -5.77 9.22
N SER A 23 16.15 -6.61 10.25
CA SER A 23 17.14 -7.68 10.40
C SER A 23 16.84 -8.94 9.58
N LEU A 24 15.64 -9.05 9.01
CA LEU A 24 15.27 -10.22 8.20
C LEU A 24 15.94 -10.13 6.82
N PRO A 25 16.65 -11.17 6.38
CA PRO A 25 17.32 -11.16 5.09
C PRO A 25 16.33 -11.31 3.93
N ASP A 26 16.74 -10.82 2.76
CA ASP A 26 16.07 -11.03 1.47
C ASP A 26 14.66 -10.44 1.36
N LEU A 27 14.24 -9.57 2.28
CA LEU A 27 12.99 -8.87 2.14
C LEU A 27 13.17 -7.67 1.20
N ARG A 28 12.20 -7.47 0.32
CA ARG A 28 12.09 -6.22 -0.43
C ARG A 28 11.59 -5.13 0.51
N ASP A 29 11.78 -3.87 0.12
CA ASP A 29 11.33 -2.76 0.95
C ASP A 29 9.81 -2.64 0.92
N ASP A 30 9.23 -2.62 -0.27
CA ASP A 30 7.80 -2.44 -0.46
C ASP A 30 7.20 -3.51 -1.38
N PHE A 31 5.96 -3.86 -1.11
CA PHE A 31 5.07 -4.55 -2.03
C PHE A 31 4.01 -3.54 -2.48
N LEU A 32 3.86 -3.36 -3.79
CA LEU A 32 2.86 -2.45 -4.34
C LEU A 32 1.66 -3.22 -4.86
N CYS A 33 0.56 -3.15 -4.12
CA CYS A 33 -0.73 -3.73 -4.48
C CYS A 33 -1.55 -2.70 -5.27
N HIS A 34 -2.04 -3.09 -6.44
CA HIS A 34 -2.80 -2.19 -7.32
C HIS A 34 -3.83 -2.98 -8.12
N ALA A 35 -4.81 -2.28 -8.70
CA ALA A 35 -5.72 -2.88 -9.68
C ALA A 35 -4.99 -3.10 -11.00
N TRP A 36 -5.37 -4.13 -11.72
CA TRP A 36 -4.79 -4.45 -13.02
C TRP A 36 -4.82 -3.26 -13.98
N ASP A 37 -5.94 -2.51 -13.98
CA ASP A 37 -6.11 -1.35 -14.88
C ASP A 37 -5.11 -0.23 -14.62
N ASP A 38 -4.52 -0.16 -13.43
CA ASP A 38 -3.57 0.88 -13.04
C ASP A 38 -2.11 0.51 -13.33
N ARG A 39 -1.84 -0.70 -13.79
CA ARG A 39 -0.47 -1.23 -13.93
C ARG A 39 0.46 -0.42 -14.82
N SER A 40 -0.09 0.24 -15.85
CA SER A 40 0.69 1.07 -16.76
C SER A 40 0.48 2.57 -16.55
N GLY A 41 -0.35 2.95 -15.59
CA GLY A 41 -0.64 4.34 -15.23
C GLY A 41 -0.12 4.69 -13.86
N ALA A 42 -1.04 4.95 -12.90
CA ALA A 42 -0.68 5.41 -11.56
C ALA A 42 0.24 4.44 -10.81
N ALA A 43 0.03 3.14 -10.94
CA ALA A 43 0.88 2.16 -10.26
C ALA A 43 2.30 2.18 -10.81
N LYS A 44 2.46 2.31 -12.13
CA LYS A 44 3.79 2.42 -12.73
C LYS A 44 4.49 3.71 -12.32
N GLU A 45 3.76 4.81 -12.29
CA GLU A 45 4.31 6.11 -11.85
C GLU A 45 4.85 6.01 -10.42
N LEU A 46 4.07 5.47 -9.51
CA LEU A 46 4.49 5.30 -8.11
C LEU A 46 5.69 4.35 -8.02
N HIS A 47 5.65 3.22 -8.72
CA HIS A 47 6.75 2.27 -8.78
C HIS A 47 8.06 2.95 -9.22
N ASP A 48 8.01 3.68 -10.33
CA ASP A 48 9.20 4.31 -10.89
C ASP A 48 9.76 5.38 -9.96
N LEU A 49 8.89 6.14 -9.29
CA LEU A 49 9.30 7.13 -8.30
C LEU A 49 9.98 6.47 -7.08
N LEU A 50 9.41 5.38 -6.59
CA LEU A 50 10.01 4.64 -5.47
C LEU A 50 11.38 4.08 -5.84
N VAL A 51 11.50 3.49 -7.02
CA VAL A 51 12.79 2.97 -7.52
C VAL A 51 13.81 4.10 -7.64
N SER A 52 13.40 5.28 -8.08
CA SER A 52 14.29 6.45 -8.18
C SER A 52 14.83 6.89 -6.82
N HIS A 53 14.13 6.57 -5.72
CA HIS A 53 14.57 6.83 -4.35
C HIS A 53 15.38 5.66 -3.76
N GLY A 54 15.71 4.65 -4.55
CA GLY A 54 16.48 3.50 -4.10
C GLY A 54 15.67 2.44 -3.39
N VAL A 55 14.34 2.50 -3.45
CA VAL A 55 13.45 1.52 -2.82
C VAL A 55 13.34 0.28 -3.70
N ARG A 56 13.47 -0.90 -3.08
CA ARG A 56 13.28 -2.16 -3.77
C ARG A 56 11.80 -2.54 -3.69
N VAL A 57 11.13 -2.47 -4.83
CA VAL A 57 9.69 -2.68 -4.92
C VAL A 57 9.37 -4.02 -5.56
N TRP A 58 8.51 -4.81 -4.92
CA TRP A 58 7.90 -5.95 -5.56
C TRP A 58 6.60 -5.48 -6.21
N PHE A 59 6.59 -5.53 -7.53
CA PHE A 59 5.47 -5.07 -8.34
C PHE A 59 4.78 -6.28 -8.94
N SER A 60 3.50 -6.43 -8.65
CA SER A 60 2.75 -7.66 -8.91
C SER A 60 2.42 -7.95 -10.37
N GLU A 61 2.90 -7.13 -11.31
CA GLU A 61 2.55 -7.25 -12.74
C GLU A 61 2.93 -8.59 -13.35
N LYS A 62 4.05 -9.17 -12.93
CA LYS A 62 4.61 -10.39 -13.56
C LYS A 62 4.29 -11.67 -12.82
N ASP A 63 4.01 -11.59 -11.53
CA ASP A 63 3.99 -12.76 -10.65
C ASP A 63 2.61 -13.13 -10.14
N VAL A 64 1.58 -12.39 -10.54
CA VAL A 64 0.21 -12.65 -10.11
C VAL A 64 -0.61 -13.12 -11.30
N ALA A 65 -1.12 -14.34 -11.22
CA ALA A 65 -2.02 -14.87 -12.23
C ALA A 65 -3.32 -14.05 -12.24
N LEU A 66 -3.83 -13.77 -13.43
CA LEU A 66 -5.11 -13.11 -13.58
C LEU A 66 -6.18 -13.90 -12.82
N GLY A 67 -6.95 -13.21 -11.98
CA GLY A 67 -7.98 -13.84 -11.15
C GLY A 67 -7.53 -14.24 -9.75
N THR A 68 -6.29 -14.00 -9.36
CA THR A 68 -5.85 -14.23 -7.99
C THR A 68 -6.59 -13.28 -7.03
N PRO A 69 -7.17 -13.78 -5.93
CA PRO A 69 -7.85 -12.92 -4.96
C PRO A 69 -6.90 -11.88 -4.36
N LEU A 70 -7.41 -10.66 -4.16
CA LEU A 70 -6.62 -9.54 -3.68
C LEU A 70 -5.92 -9.82 -2.34
N LEU A 71 -6.64 -10.43 -1.40
CA LEU A 71 -6.07 -10.75 -0.08
C LEU A 71 -4.90 -11.73 -0.19
N ARG A 72 -4.97 -12.67 -1.12
CA ARG A 72 -3.87 -13.61 -1.35
C ARG A 72 -2.65 -12.91 -1.94
N GLU A 73 -2.87 -11.95 -2.85
CA GLU A 73 -1.79 -11.13 -3.39
C GLU A 73 -1.10 -10.34 -2.28
N ILE A 74 -1.89 -9.71 -1.41
CA ILE A 74 -1.38 -8.93 -0.28
C ILE A 74 -0.58 -9.81 0.67
N ASP A 75 -1.13 -10.96 1.03
CA ASP A 75 -0.46 -11.88 1.96
C ASP A 75 0.88 -12.36 1.40
N LYS A 76 0.92 -12.74 0.13
CA LYS A 76 2.16 -13.13 -0.55
C LYS A 76 3.18 -12.00 -0.58
N GLY A 77 2.72 -10.79 -0.92
CA GLY A 77 3.60 -9.62 -0.97
C GLY A 77 4.18 -9.27 0.38
N LEU A 78 3.37 -9.31 1.43
CA LEU A 78 3.82 -9.03 2.79
C LEU A 78 4.81 -10.06 3.33
N ALA A 79 4.69 -11.32 2.90
CA ALA A 79 5.65 -12.34 3.29
C ALA A 79 7.06 -12.06 2.76
N LYS A 80 7.17 -11.31 1.67
CA LYS A 80 8.44 -11.04 0.98
C LYS A 80 8.88 -9.57 1.04
N SER A 81 8.16 -8.74 1.78
CA SER A 81 8.43 -7.31 1.83
C SER A 81 8.32 -6.79 3.27
N ARG A 82 8.93 -5.64 3.52
CA ARG A 82 8.84 -5.00 4.84
C ARG A 82 7.51 -4.32 5.05
N VAL A 83 6.95 -3.74 3.97
CA VAL A 83 5.70 -2.99 3.99
C VAL A 83 4.90 -3.29 2.73
N GLY A 84 3.59 -3.28 2.83
CA GLY A 84 2.67 -3.33 1.69
C GLY A 84 2.02 -1.97 1.47
N ILE A 85 2.04 -1.51 0.23
CA ILE A 85 1.36 -0.29 -0.20
C ILE A 85 0.12 -0.73 -0.98
N VAL A 86 -1.03 -0.22 -0.60
CA VAL A 86 -2.28 -0.44 -1.34
C VAL A 86 -2.64 0.84 -2.07
N LEU A 87 -2.46 0.84 -3.38
CA LEU A 87 -2.83 2.01 -4.21
C LEU A 87 -4.32 1.96 -4.47
N VAL A 88 -5.07 2.80 -3.77
CA VAL A 88 -6.52 2.87 -3.84
C VAL A 88 -6.93 3.85 -4.92
N THR A 89 -7.48 3.31 -6.01
CA THR A 89 -7.99 4.06 -7.16
C THR A 89 -9.45 3.66 -7.37
N PRO A 90 -10.20 4.35 -8.24
CA PRO A 90 -11.54 3.88 -8.60
C PRO A 90 -11.55 2.43 -9.10
N ALA A 91 -10.54 2.02 -9.86
CA ALA A 91 -10.43 0.64 -10.35
C ALA A 91 -10.25 -0.36 -9.20
N LEU A 92 -9.43 -0.02 -8.20
CA LEU A 92 -9.24 -0.88 -7.03
C LEU A 92 -10.51 -0.96 -6.19
N LEU A 93 -11.24 0.14 -6.03
CA LEU A 93 -12.51 0.14 -5.31
C LEU A 93 -13.51 -0.81 -5.97
N SER A 94 -13.59 -0.80 -7.31
CA SER A 94 -14.45 -1.74 -8.04
C SER A 94 -14.04 -3.19 -7.80
N ARG A 95 -12.76 -3.47 -7.75
CA ARG A 95 -12.23 -4.81 -7.46
C ARG A 95 -12.59 -5.27 -6.05
N LEU A 96 -12.46 -4.38 -5.06
CA LEU A 96 -12.82 -4.69 -3.67
C LEU A 96 -14.30 -5.04 -3.54
N GLN A 97 -15.18 -4.29 -4.21
CA GLN A 97 -16.62 -4.58 -4.23
C GLN A 97 -16.92 -5.93 -4.88
N ALA A 98 -16.27 -6.22 -6.00
CA ALA A 98 -16.49 -7.45 -6.76
C ALA A 98 -16.05 -8.70 -5.99
N GLU A 99 -14.97 -8.62 -5.21
CA GLU A 99 -14.44 -9.76 -4.48
C GLU A 99 -15.14 -10.02 -3.14
N GLY A 100 -15.78 -9.01 -2.54
CA GLY A 100 -16.51 -9.16 -1.28
C GLY A 100 -15.63 -9.70 -0.15
N ILE A 101 -14.54 -9.01 0.13
CA ILE A 101 -13.52 -9.45 1.10
C ILE A 101 -14.09 -9.62 2.50
N ALA A 102 -13.82 -10.76 3.12
CA ALA A 102 -14.27 -11.06 4.49
C ALA A 102 -13.53 -10.19 5.52
N ASP A 103 -14.27 -9.54 6.41
CA ASP A 103 -13.73 -8.65 7.43
C ASP A 103 -12.70 -9.33 8.33
N LYS A 104 -12.91 -10.60 8.67
CA LYS A 104 -12.01 -11.35 9.55
C LYS A 104 -10.61 -11.49 8.95
N GLU A 105 -10.53 -11.81 7.66
CA GLU A 105 -9.25 -11.98 6.97
C GLU A 105 -8.52 -10.65 6.84
N LEU A 106 -9.26 -9.59 6.49
CA LEU A 106 -8.69 -8.25 6.37
C LEU A 106 -8.22 -7.72 7.72
N SER A 107 -9.01 -7.96 8.78
CA SER A 107 -8.65 -7.55 10.14
C SER A 107 -7.33 -8.19 10.58
N ALA A 108 -7.12 -9.47 10.28
CA ALA A 108 -5.88 -10.16 10.61
C ALA A 108 -4.67 -9.55 9.91
N LEU A 109 -4.83 -9.14 8.63
CA LEU A 109 -3.76 -8.47 7.90
C LEU A 109 -3.46 -7.08 8.45
N LEU A 110 -4.50 -6.31 8.77
CA LEU A 110 -4.33 -4.95 9.30
C LEU A 110 -3.70 -4.94 10.69
N ALA A 111 -3.95 -5.97 11.49
CA ALA A 111 -3.36 -6.09 12.83
C ALA A 111 -1.83 -6.22 12.80
N ARG A 112 -1.25 -6.57 11.66
CA ARG A 112 0.21 -6.68 11.52
C ARG A 112 0.91 -5.34 11.33
N ASP A 113 0.17 -4.25 11.14
CA ASP A 113 0.72 -2.91 10.89
C ASP A 113 1.76 -2.88 9.76
N LEU A 114 1.41 -3.50 8.64
CA LEU A 114 2.28 -3.60 7.47
C LEU A 114 1.68 -2.98 6.21
N LEU A 115 0.42 -2.51 6.27
CA LEU A 115 -0.26 -1.96 5.09
C LEU A 115 -0.43 -0.46 5.19
N VAL A 116 -0.08 0.24 4.12
CA VAL A 116 -0.28 1.69 3.98
C VAL A 116 -1.19 1.94 2.78
N PRO A 117 -2.43 2.40 3.00
CA PRO A 117 -3.27 2.78 1.87
C PRO A 117 -2.88 4.17 1.34
N ILE A 118 -2.91 4.31 0.03
CA ILE A 118 -2.71 5.59 -0.66
C ILE A 118 -3.88 5.80 -1.57
N VAL A 119 -4.66 6.87 -1.36
CA VAL A 119 -5.78 7.18 -2.24
C VAL A 119 -5.32 8.07 -3.39
N HIS A 120 -5.71 7.71 -4.60
CA HIS A 120 -5.38 8.40 -5.84
C HIS A 120 -6.58 8.42 -6.76
N GLY A 121 -7.06 9.61 -7.10
CA GLY A 121 -8.26 9.77 -7.92
C GLY A 121 -9.55 9.39 -7.21
N THR A 122 -9.51 9.22 -5.90
CA THR A 122 -10.65 8.89 -5.05
C THR A 122 -10.40 9.45 -3.64
N THR A 123 -11.25 9.08 -2.67
CA THR A 123 -11.19 9.61 -1.31
C THR A 123 -11.19 8.48 -0.28
N TYR A 124 -10.80 8.79 0.96
CA TYR A 124 -10.93 7.85 2.06
C TYR A 124 -12.39 7.56 2.41
N GLU A 125 -13.29 8.54 2.20
CA GLU A 125 -14.72 8.33 2.38
C GLU A 125 -15.24 7.24 1.43
N ALA A 126 -14.86 7.28 0.16
CA ALA A 126 -15.22 6.25 -0.81
C ALA A 126 -14.65 4.88 -0.43
N LEU A 127 -13.41 4.86 0.08
CA LEU A 127 -12.79 3.62 0.55
C LEU A 127 -13.55 3.04 1.74
N ARG A 128 -13.96 3.88 2.70
CA ARG A 128 -14.73 3.44 3.87
C ARG A 128 -16.08 2.86 3.50
N GLU A 129 -16.72 3.37 2.46
CA GLU A 129 -17.99 2.83 1.97
C GLU A 129 -17.83 1.42 1.42
N VAL A 130 -16.72 1.15 0.76
CA VAL A 130 -16.44 -0.17 0.16
C VAL A 130 -15.84 -1.12 1.19
N SER A 131 -14.91 -0.65 1.99
CA SER A 131 -14.23 -1.44 3.01
C SER A 131 -13.98 -0.60 4.26
N PRO A 132 -14.90 -0.64 5.24
CA PRO A 132 -14.70 0.12 6.48
C PRO A 132 -13.40 -0.22 7.21
N LEU A 133 -12.99 -1.48 7.19
CA LEU A 133 -11.75 -1.89 7.83
C LEU A 133 -10.51 -1.29 7.17
N LEU A 134 -10.40 -1.36 5.86
CA LEU A 134 -9.27 -0.79 5.14
C LEU A 134 -9.29 0.74 5.24
N GLY A 135 -10.47 1.34 5.15
CA GLY A 135 -10.65 2.77 5.29
C GLY A 135 -10.43 3.30 6.70
N SER A 136 -10.39 2.43 7.72
CA SER A 136 -10.06 2.82 9.09
C SER A 136 -8.57 3.14 9.23
N ARG A 137 -7.74 2.67 8.30
CA ARG A 137 -6.31 2.99 8.26
C ARG A 137 -6.12 4.24 7.43
N SER A 138 -5.61 5.28 8.03
CA SER A 138 -5.20 6.47 7.30
C SER A 138 -3.84 6.23 6.66
N GLY A 139 -3.55 6.96 5.62
CA GLY A 139 -2.28 6.88 4.92
C GLY A 139 -2.02 8.19 4.21
N LEU A 140 -1.69 8.11 2.95
CA LEU A 140 -1.36 9.28 2.14
C LEU A 140 -2.40 9.50 1.04
N SER A 141 -2.47 10.73 0.53
CA SER A 141 -3.43 11.09 -0.53
C SER A 141 -2.76 11.98 -1.57
N THR A 142 -2.92 11.62 -2.85
CA THR A 142 -2.41 12.45 -3.94
C THR A 142 -3.27 13.70 -4.18
N ALA A 143 -4.43 13.81 -3.53
CA ALA A 143 -5.23 15.03 -3.54
C ALA A 143 -4.61 16.14 -2.67
N GLU A 144 -3.85 15.76 -1.64
CA GLU A 144 -3.21 16.69 -0.72
C GLU A 144 -1.78 17.04 -1.12
N GLU A 145 -1.10 16.14 -1.84
CA GLU A 145 0.29 16.34 -2.25
C GLU A 145 0.60 15.57 -3.54
N PRO A 146 1.59 15.99 -4.34
CA PRO A 146 1.96 15.29 -5.57
C PRO A 146 2.42 13.85 -5.30
N MET A 147 2.27 12.99 -6.30
CA MET A 147 2.74 11.59 -6.22
C MET A 147 4.24 11.50 -5.87
N ALA A 148 5.05 12.44 -6.35
CA ALA A 148 6.46 12.50 -6.02
C ALA A 148 6.72 12.66 -4.52
N ASP A 149 5.91 13.48 -3.84
CA ASP A 149 6.01 13.68 -2.38
C ASP A 149 5.55 12.44 -1.62
N VAL A 150 4.48 11.81 -2.10
CA VAL A 150 4.00 10.52 -1.55
C VAL A 150 5.11 9.47 -1.63
N ALA A 151 5.74 9.34 -2.79
CA ALA A 151 6.84 8.39 -2.98
C ALA A 151 8.03 8.68 -2.07
N ALA A 152 8.38 9.96 -1.89
CA ALA A 152 9.47 10.36 -1.00
C ALA A 152 9.18 9.99 0.45
N LYS A 153 7.95 10.18 0.92
CA LYS A 153 7.53 9.80 2.28
C LYS A 153 7.56 8.29 2.48
N LEU A 154 7.15 7.53 1.48
CA LEU A 154 7.22 6.07 1.52
C LEU A 154 8.66 5.57 1.54
N ALA A 155 9.55 6.21 0.76
CA ALA A 155 10.96 5.87 0.75
C ALA A 155 11.58 6.10 2.13
N GLU A 156 11.23 7.20 2.80
CA GLU A 156 11.67 7.50 4.15
C GLU A 156 11.17 6.47 5.16
N LEU A 157 9.92 6.03 4.99
CA LEU A 157 9.29 5.04 5.86
C LEU A 157 10.09 3.72 5.92
N VAL A 158 10.65 3.29 4.80
CA VAL A 158 11.39 2.01 4.69
C VAL A 158 12.91 2.18 4.75
N ALA A 159 13.41 3.39 4.88
CA ALA A 159 14.84 3.65 5.01
C ALA A 159 15.40 3.01 6.31
N THR A 160 16.48 2.28 6.19
CA THR A 160 17.12 1.57 7.31
C THR A 160 18.54 2.03 7.56
#